data_44c6c91f8dd25c7bf104493ba8b3604e
#
_entry.id   44c6c91f8dd25c7bf104493ba8b3604e
#
_cell.length_a   1.000
_cell.length_b   1.000
_cell.length_c   1.000
_cell.angle_alpha   90.00
_cell.angle_beta   90.00
_cell.angle_gamma   90.00
#
_symmetry.space_group_name_H-M   'P 1'
#
loop_
_entity.id
_entity.type
_entity.pdbx_description
1 polymer ?
#
loop_
_entity_poly.entity_id
_entity_poly.type
_entity_poly.pdbx_seq_one_letter_code
_entity_poly.pdbx_strand_id
1 'polypeptide(L)'
;MTDRKSFLAKLDVGEIFHAEAPNGASLICLVVSVDEANLRARRITSQDDLVFNRQSGMTADGDIIDSVAPLPGEIHKVLLELDRKYQIYDPNKEPERFRLTEEEKKALRFVKPHYSSNPLPPLP
;
A
#
# COMPACT_ATOMS: atom_id res chain seq x y z
N MET A 1 -23.86 -7.42 -8.40
CA MET A 1 -23.25 -7.34 -7.07
C MET A 1 -21.71 -7.28 -7.19
N THR A 2 -21.12 -6.23 -6.64
CA THR A 2 -19.67 -6.08 -6.72
C THR A 2 -19.00 -6.99 -5.69
N ASP A 3 -18.08 -7.81 -6.17
CA ASP A 3 -17.41 -8.82 -5.37
C ASP A 3 -16.01 -8.31 -4.97
N ARG A 4 -15.67 -8.44 -3.69
CA ARG A 4 -14.34 -8.08 -3.18
C ARG A 4 -13.23 -8.79 -3.99
N LYS A 5 -13.45 -10.05 -4.33
CA LYS A 5 -12.53 -10.83 -5.16
C LYS A 5 -12.25 -10.17 -6.51
N SER A 6 -13.27 -9.59 -7.13
CA SER A 6 -13.12 -8.90 -8.42
C SER A 6 -12.23 -7.67 -8.31
N PHE A 7 -12.36 -6.90 -7.24
CA PHE A 7 -11.51 -5.72 -7.01
C PHE A 7 -10.06 -6.14 -6.78
N LEU A 8 -9.86 -7.17 -5.96
CA LEU A 8 -8.51 -7.64 -5.65
C LEU A 8 -7.82 -8.26 -6.87
N ALA A 9 -8.59 -8.91 -7.75
CA ALA A 9 -8.06 -9.51 -8.96
C ALA A 9 -7.55 -8.46 -9.97
N LYS A 10 -8.00 -7.22 -9.84
CA LYS A 10 -7.58 -6.13 -10.75
C LYS A 10 -6.28 -5.46 -10.31
N LEU A 11 -5.80 -5.73 -9.10
CA LEU A 11 -4.54 -5.18 -8.64
C LEU A 11 -3.39 -5.77 -9.44
N ASP A 12 -2.50 -4.90 -9.91
CA ASP A 12 -1.36 -5.30 -10.72
C ASP A 12 -0.08 -4.63 -10.23
N VAL A 13 1.04 -5.09 -10.72
CA VAL A 13 2.36 -4.56 -10.36
C VAL A 13 2.42 -3.06 -10.59
N GLY A 14 2.95 -2.33 -9.62
CA GLY A 14 3.08 -0.88 -9.68
C GLY A 14 1.90 -0.12 -9.08
N GLU A 15 0.81 -0.79 -8.78
CA GLU A 15 -0.32 -0.14 -8.13
C GLU A 15 -0.10 -0.02 -6.63
N ILE A 16 -0.69 1.01 -6.03
CA ILE A 16 -0.59 1.27 -4.60
C ILE A 16 -1.99 1.08 -4.00
N PHE A 17 -2.03 0.46 -2.84
CA PHE A 17 -3.27 0.26 -2.11
C PHE A 17 -3.07 0.51 -0.63
N HIS A 18 -4.18 0.67 0.10
CA HIS A 18 -4.18 0.85 1.54
C HIS A 18 -4.66 -0.43 2.21
N ALA A 19 -3.99 -0.80 3.29
CA ALA A 19 -4.41 -1.92 4.13
C ALA A 19 -4.36 -1.50 5.60
N GLU A 20 -5.03 -2.25 6.45
CA GLU A 20 -5.08 -1.96 7.88
C GLU A 20 -4.61 -3.17 8.66
N ALA A 21 -3.71 -2.95 9.62
CA ALA A 21 -3.25 -3.99 10.52
C ALA A 21 -4.28 -4.25 11.62
N PRO A 22 -4.25 -5.42 12.29
CA PRO A 22 -5.20 -5.71 13.38
C PRO A 22 -5.20 -4.68 14.50
N ASN A 23 -4.07 -3.99 14.71
CA ASN A 23 -3.98 -2.92 15.73
C ASN A 23 -4.45 -1.56 15.23
N GLY A 24 -4.98 -1.49 14.00
CA GLY A 24 -5.47 -0.26 13.41
C GLY A 24 -4.43 0.56 12.66
N ALA A 25 -3.19 0.10 12.56
CA ALA A 25 -2.14 0.83 11.83
C ALA A 25 -2.43 0.84 10.33
N SER A 26 -2.18 1.99 9.70
CA SER A 26 -2.34 2.15 8.25
C SER A 26 -1.11 1.61 7.52
N LEU A 27 -1.35 0.83 6.48
CA LEU A 27 -0.31 0.28 5.64
C LEU A 27 -0.49 0.80 4.21
N ILE A 28 0.50 1.53 3.72
CA ILE A 28 0.51 2.01 2.33
C ILE A 28 1.45 1.09 1.57
N CYS A 29 0.90 0.30 0.67
CA CYS A 29 1.63 -0.79 0.02
C CYS A 29 1.70 -0.62 -1.49
N LEU A 30 2.85 -1.02 -2.05
CA LEU A 30 3.10 -1.05 -3.48
C LEU A 30 3.12 -2.51 -3.94
N VAL A 31 2.33 -2.84 -4.95
CA VAL A 31 2.30 -4.20 -5.50
C VAL A 31 3.60 -4.46 -6.27
N VAL A 32 4.33 -5.50 -5.88
CA VAL A 32 5.61 -5.85 -6.51
C VAL A 32 5.52 -7.11 -7.38
N SER A 33 4.61 -8.03 -7.07
CA SER A 33 4.35 -9.18 -7.93
C SER A 33 2.97 -9.76 -7.64
N VAL A 34 2.42 -10.44 -8.63
CA VAL A 34 1.10 -11.07 -8.51
C VAL A 34 1.14 -12.46 -9.13
N ASP A 35 0.36 -13.38 -8.55
CA ASP A 35 0.08 -14.69 -9.14
C ASP A 35 -1.40 -15.01 -8.93
N GLU A 36 -1.84 -16.22 -9.26
CA GLU A 36 -3.25 -16.59 -9.17
C GLU A 36 -3.80 -16.56 -7.75
N ALA A 37 -2.99 -16.92 -6.77
CA ALA A 37 -3.43 -17.07 -5.38
C ALA A 37 -3.02 -15.91 -4.49
N ASN A 38 -1.88 -15.27 -4.78
CA ASN A 38 -1.28 -14.31 -3.88
C ASN A 38 -0.88 -13.01 -4.58
N LEU A 39 -0.79 -11.97 -3.76
CA LEU A 39 -0.34 -10.66 -4.17
C LEU A 39 0.78 -10.28 -3.21
N ARG A 40 1.98 -10.08 -3.76
CA ARG A 40 3.12 -9.64 -2.94
C ARG A 40 3.24 -8.14 -3.03
N ALA A 41 3.32 -7.49 -1.88
CA ALA A 41 3.41 -6.05 -1.80
C ALA A 41 4.52 -5.65 -0.84
N ARG A 42 4.96 -4.41 -0.97
CA ARG A 42 5.97 -3.83 -0.08
C ARG A 42 5.36 -2.60 0.59
N ARG A 43 5.43 -2.58 1.91
CA ARG A 43 5.01 -1.39 2.66
C ARG A 43 6.04 -0.29 2.44
N ILE A 44 5.63 0.83 1.86
CA ILE A 44 6.54 1.89 1.42
C ILE A 44 7.35 2.46 2.59
N THR A 45 6.70 2.76 3.71
CA THR A 45 7.35 3.46 4.83
C THR A 45 8.29 2.59 5.67
N SER A 46 8.18 1.26 5.58
CA SER A 46 9.01 0.34 6.35
C SER A 46 9.81 -0.62 5.49
N GLN A 47 9.46 -0.73 4.21
CA GLN A 47 10.07 -1.65 3.26
C GLN A 47 9.85 -3.12 3.62
N ASP A 48 8.85 -3.43 4.44
CA ASP A 48 8.48 -4.80 4.77
C ASP A 48 7.78 -5.45 3.58
N ASP A 49 8.10 -6.73 3.34
CA ASP A 49 7.40 -7.53 2.34
C ASP A 49 6.16 -8.17 2.96
N LEU A 50 5.04 -8.07 2.27
CA LEU A 50 3.77 -8.61 2.72
C LEU A 50 3.17 -9.46 1.61
N VAL A 51 2.57 -10.59 1.99
CA VAL A 51 1.88 -11.45 1.03
C VAL A 51 0.40 -11.49 1.40
N PHE A 52 -0.42 -10.99 0.49
CA PHE A 52 -1.89 -10.95 0.67
C PHE A 52 -2.53 -12.04 -0.20
N ASN A 53 -3.53 -12.69 0.34
CA ASN A 53 -4.36 -13.61 -0.43
C ASN A 53 -5.21 -12.80 -1.40
N ARG A 54 -5.22 -13.15 -2.67
CA ARG A 54 -5.95 -12.38 -3.68
C ARG A 54 -7.47 -12.50 -3.58
N GLN A 55 -7.97 -13.48 -2.87
CA GLN A 55 -9.42 -13.64 -2.69
C GLN A 55 -9.93 -12.89 -1.47
N SER A 56 -9.22 -13.00 -0.35
CA SER A 56 -9.62 -12.35 0.90
C SER A 56 -9.03 -10.97 1.10
N GLY A 57 -7.87 -10.69 0.49
CA GLY A 57 -7.14 -9.45 0.71
C GLY A 57 -6.44 -9.42 2.06
N MET A 58 -6.16 -10.57 2.66
CA MET A 58 -5.56 -10.64 3.99
C MET A 58 -4.20 -11.29 3.97
N THR A 59 -3.32 -10.86 4.91
CA THR A 59 -2.08 -11.55 5.19
C THR A 59 -2.33 -12.63 6.25
N ALA A 60 -1.33 -13.49 6.46
CA ALA A 60 -1.38 -14.50 7.51
C ALA A 60 -1.47 -13.86 8.92
N ASP A 61 -0.96 -12.65 9.07
CA ASP A 61 -0.97 -11.93 10.35
C ASP A 61 -2.26 -11.13 10.58
N GLY A 62 -3.18 -11.12 9.63
CA GLY A 62 -4.46 -10.46 9.77
C GLY A 62 -4.54 -9.03 9.22
N ASP A 63 -3.49 -8.56 8.56
CA ASP A 63 -3.58 -7.29 7.83
C ASP A 63 -4.57 -7.45 6.68
N ILE A 64 -5.40 -6.45 6.44
CA ILE A 64 -6.44 -6.56 5.43
C ILE A 64 -6.44 -5.35 4.51
N ILE A 65 -6.50 -5.60 3.20
CA ILE A 65 -6.68 -4.55 2.20
C ILE A 65 -8.09 -3.98 2.37
N ASP A 66 -8.19 -2.70 2.66
CA ASP A 66 -9.48 -2.05 2.87
C ASP A 66 -9.91 -1.19 1.70
N SER A 67 -9.01 -0.86 0.80
CA SER A 67 -9.34 -0.07 -0.38
C SER A 67 -8.29 -0.21 -1.48
N VAL A 68 -8.75 -0.24 -2.73
CA VAL A 68 -7.90 -0.30 -3.90
C VAL A 68 -8.23 0.84 -4.89
N ALA A 69 -8.85 1.92 -4.40
CA ALA A 69 -9.18 3.05 -5.25
C ALA A 69 -7.91 3.65 -5.85
N PRO A 70 -7.90 3.98 -7.15
CA PRO A 70 -6.71 4.55 -7.77
C PRO A 70 -6.41 5.94 -7.20
N LEU A 71 -5.12 6.21 -7.01
CA LEU A 71 -4.66 7.51 -6.54
C LEU A 71 -4.51 8.48 -7.72
N PRO A 72 -4.66 9.79 -7.49
CA PRO A 72 -4.28 10.78 -8.50
C PRO A 72 -2.84 10.54 -8.94
N GLY A 73 -2.56 10.75 -10.24
CA GLY A 73 -1.24 10.46 -10.81
C GLY A 73 -0.09 11.14 -10.11
N GLU A 74 -0.29 12.38 -9.65
CA GLU A 74 0.73 13.13 -8.91
C GLU A 74 1.07 12.47 -7.58
N ILE A 75 0.06 12.02 -6.85
CA ILE A 75 0.25 11.36 -5.54
C ILE A 75 0.92 10.01 -5.74
N HIS A 76 0.47 9.25 -6.73
CA HIS A 76 1.05 7.95 -7.06
C HIS A 76 2.54 8.09 -7.39
N LYS A 77 2.90 9.08 -8.20
CA LYS A 77 4.29 9.34 -8.57
C LYS A 77 5.15 9.66 -7.35
N VAL A 78 4.67 10.53 -6.47
CA VAL A 78 5.40 10.92 -5.25
C VAL A 78 5.64 9.69 -4.37
N LEU A 79 4.64 8.83 -4.23
CA LEU A 79 4.77 7.61 -3.41
C LEU A 79 5.75 6.60 -4.03
N LEU A 80 5.79 6.48 -5.36
CA LEU A 80 6.78 5.63 -6.02
C LEU A 80 8.20 6.14 -5.80
N GLU A 81 8.40 7.45 -5.86
CA GLU A 81 9.68 8.08 -5.58
C GLU A 81 10.09 7.87 -4.12
N LEU A 82 9.13 7.98 -3.21
CA LEU A 82 9.35 7.75 -1.79
C LEU A 82 9.76 6.31 -1.51
N ASP A 83 9.11 5.35 -2.17
CA ASP A 83 9.47 3.94 -2.04
C ASP A 83 10.93 3.73 -2.44
N ARG A 84 11.36 4.31 -3.56
CA ARG A 84 12.73 4.21 -4.02
C ARG A 84 13.71 4.86 -3.02
N LYS A 85 13.32 5.99 -2.46
CA LYS A 85 14.12 6.70 -1.45
C LYS A 85 14.35 5.84 -0.21
N TYR A 86 13.29 5.16 0.27
CA TYR A 86 13.41 4.26 1.41
C TYR A 86 14.27 3.03 1.09
N GLN A 87 14.27 2.55 -0.14
CA GLN A 87 15.07 1.41 -0.54
C GLN A 87 16.58 1.67 -0.42
N ILE A 88 17.00 2.88 -0.74
CA ILE A 88 18.42 3.24 -0.74
C ILE A 88 18.88 3.89 0.57
N TYR A 89 17.95 4.16 1.48
CA TYR A 89 18.26 4.82 2.75
C TYR A 89 18.92 3.85 3.73
N ASP A 90 20.04 4.29 4.29
CA ASP A 90 20.76 3.54 5.32
C ASP A 90 20.86 4.40 6.58
N PRO A 91 20.04 4.13 7.62
CA PRO A 91 20.03 4.93 8.84
C PRO A 91 21.34 4.86 9.63
N ASN A 92 22.17 3.82 9.42
CA ASN A 92 23.45 3.68 10.10
C ASN A 92 24.52 4.57 9.50
N LYS A 93 24.41 4.85 8.20
CA LYS A 93 25.39 5.68 7.49
C LYS A 93 24.98 7.14 7.42
N GLU A 94 23.67 7.40 7.27
CA GLU A 94 23.18 8.75 7.01
C GLU A 94 21.87 9.02 7.77
N PRO A 95 21.89 9.00 9.11
CA PRO A 95 20.64 9.09 9.90
C PRO A 95 19.88 10.40 9.71
N GLU A 96 20.57 11.50 9.34
CA GLU A 96 19.93 12.79 9.16
C GLU A 96 19.56 13.11 7.71
N ARG A 97 20.03 12.29 6.78
CA ARG A 97 19.82 12.56 5.37
C ARG A 97 18.40 12.24 4.91
N PHE A 98 17.74 11.29 5.59
CA PHE A 98 16.39 10.93 5.24
C PHE A 98 15.41 11.89 5.91
N ARG A 99 14.94 12.85 5.14
CA ARG A 99 13.88 13.76 5.60
C ARG A 99 12.76 13.72 4.56
N LEU A 100 11.54 13.66 5.04
CA LEU A 100 10.39 13.74 4.16
C LEU A 100 10.23 15.18 3.66
N THR A 101 10.08 15.33 2.36
CA THR A 101 9.75 16.63 1.78
C THR A 101 8.28 16.95 2.09
N GLU A 102 7.89 18.21 1.92
CA GLU A 102 6.50 18.59 2.12
C GLU A 102 5.55 17.87 1.16
N GLU A 103 6.00 17.61 -0.07
CA GLU A 103 5.24 16.84 -1.04
C GLU A 103 5.04 15.39 -0.59
N GLU A 104 6.08 14.78 -0.02
CA GLU A 104 6.02 13.41 0.48
C GLU A 104 5.07 13.31 1.68
N LYS A 105 5.16 14.26 2.61
CA LYS A 105 4.26 14.31 3.77
C LYS A 105 2.81 14.50 3.32
N LYS A 106 2.60 15.36 2.35
CA LYS A 106 1.27 15.63 1.80
C LYS A 106 0.69 14.39 1.13
N ALA A 107 1.52 13.66 0.36
CA ALA A 107 1.10 12.43 -0.30
C ALA A 107 0.72 11.37 0.72
N LEU A 108 1.51 11.18 1.77
CA LEU A 108 1.22 10.21 2.82
C LEU A 108 -0.08 10.56 3.57
N ARG A 109 -0.28 11.84 3.88
CA ARG A 109 -1.50 12.29 4.55
C ARG A 109 -2.74 12.18 3.66
N PHE A 110 -2.56 12.23 2.36
CA PHE A 110 -3.65 12.11 1.39
C PHE A 110 -4.24 10.70 1.35
N VAL A 111 -3.39 9.70 1.51
CA VAL A 111 -3.75 8.30 1.24
C VAL A 111 -4.92 7.80 2.08
N LYS A 112 -4.87 7.97 3.39
CA LYS A 112 -5.90 7.42 4.28
C LYS A 112 -7.30 7.98 4.00
N PRO A 113 -7.51 9.32 3.97
CA PRO A 113 -8.84 9.85 3.65
C PRO A 113 -9.30 9.52 2.24
N HIS A 114 -8.37 9.47 1.28
CA HIS A 114 -8.70 9.11 -0.09
C HIS A 114 -9.28 7.68 -0.17
N TYR A 115 -8.58 6.72 0.41
CA TYR A 115 -9.03 5.33 0.39
C TYR A 115 -10.25 5.11 1.29
N SER A 116 -10.37 5.84 2.39
CA SER A 116 -11.53 5.73 3.27
C SER A 116 -12.82 6.13 2.58
N SER A 117 -12.74 6.99 1.55
CA SER A 117 -13.90 7.39 0.76
C SER A 117 -14.35 6.32 -0.25
N ASN A 118 -13.50 5.30 -0.47
CA ASN A 118 -13.74 4.27 -1.48
C ASN A 118 -13.44 2.87 -0.92
N PRO A 119 -14.10 2.48 0.19
CA PRO A 119 -13.81 1.19 0.80
C PRO A 119 -14.22 0.02 -0.08
N LEU A 120 -13.48 -1.10 0.05
CA LEU A 120 -13.86 -2.34 -0.61
C LEU A 120 -15.11 -2.93 0.03
N PRO A 121 -15.91 -3.71 -0.73
CA PRO A 121 -17.02 -4.45 -0.14
C PRO A 121 -16.54 -5.35 1.01
N PRO A 122 -17.38 -5.60 2.02
CA PRO A 122 -16.99 -6.47 3.12
C PRO A 122 -16.70 -7.89 2.64
N LEU A 123 -15.91 -8.63 3.43
CA LEU A 123 -15.64 -10.02 3.13
C LEU A 123 -16.93 -10.85 3.20
N PRO A 124 -17.08 -11.83 2.32
CA PRO A 124 -18.27 -12.70 2.35
C PRO A 124 -18.34 -13.55 3.62
#